data_bbd6e1ca5d6eca1151722c229e1189b8
#
_entry.id   bbd6e1ca5d6eca1151722c229e1189b8
#
_cell.length_a   1.000
_cell.length_b   1.000
_cell.length_c   1.000
_cell.angle_alpha   90.00
_cell.angle_beta   90.00
_cell.angle_gamma   90.00
#
_symmetry.space_group_name_H-M   'P 1'
#
loop_
_entity.id
_entity.type
_entity.pdbx_description
1 polymer ?
#
loop_
_entity_poly.entity_id
_entity_poly.type
_entity_poly.pdbx_seq_one_letter_code
_entity_poly.pdbx_strand_id
1 'polypeptide(L)'
;LQPDPFETVKAAEVLVKEGFEVFPYTTDDLVVAKRLADVGCKIIMPWGSMIGSGKGLMNPDNLLAIRKQFPDLQLVVDAGIGKPSHAAQAMELGYDGVLLNSAIALAQDPVKMADAFRLAVEAGRLGYEAGVMKEREFASPSTPTVGTPFWHQFN
;
A
#
# COMPACT_ATOMS: atom_id res chain seq x y z
N LEU A 1 11.70 15.75 5.12
CA LEU A 1 11.89 14.95 3.92
C LEU A 1 10.54 14.59 3.28
N GLN A 2 9.89 15.61 2.75
CA GLN A 2 8.66 15.47 1.98
C GLN A 2 8.98 15.84 0.53
N PRO A 3 8.38 15.16 -0.47
CA PRO A 3 8.49 15.58 -1.85
C PRO A 3 7.74 16.90 -2.05
N ASP A 4 8.25 17.76 -2.92
CA ASP A 4 7.48 18.88 -3.46
C ASP A 4 6.61 18.33 -4.60
N PRO A 5 5.28 18.26 -4.44
CA PRO A 5 4.43 17.62 -5.44
C PRO A 5 4.41 18.37 -6.78
N PHE A 6 4.57 19.68 -6.76
CA PHE A 6 4.56 20.48 -8.00
C PHE A 6 5.84 20.28 -8.81
N GLU A 7 6.99 20.33 -8.15
CA GLU A 7 8.27 20.12 -8.82
C GLU A 7 8.47 18.65 -9.22
N THR A 8 7.95 17.70 -8.43
CA THR A 8 7.96 16.27 -8.78
C THR A 8 7.20 16.01 -10.08
N VAL A 9 6.01 16.59 -10.26
CA VAL A 9 5.23 16.43 -11.50
C VAL A 9 5.94 17.05 -12.69
N LYS A 10 6.52 18.26 -12.56
CA LYS A 10 7.28 18.91 -13.63
C LYS A 10 8.51 18.09 -14.03
N ALA A 11 9.28 17.63 -13.05
CA ALA A 11 10.45 16.78 -13.30
C ALA A 11 10.07 15.47 -13.99
N ALA A 12 9.00 14.83 -13.53
CA ALA A 12 8.48 13.61 -14.14
C ALA A 12 8.09 13.83 -15.61
N GLU A 13 7.39 14.93 -15.92
CA GLU A 13 7.01 15.27 -17.30
C GLU A 13 8.23 15.38 -18.21
N VAL A 14 9.29 16.07 -17.77
CA VAL A 14 10.53 16.23 -18.55
C VAL A 14 11.18 14.87 -18.77
N LEU A 15 11.37 14.09 -17.71
CA LEU A 15 12.06 12.81 -17.79
C LEU A 15 11.30 11.77 -18.63
N VAL A 16 9.97 11.73 -18.53
CA VAL A 16 9.14 10.86 -19.39
C VAL A 16 9.29 11.25 -20.86
N LYS A 17 9.27 12.55 -21.18
CA LYS A 17 9.50 13.04 -22.57
C LYS A 17 10.88 12.70 -23.11
N GLU A 18 11.89 12.64 -22.24
CA GLU A 18 13.25 12.21 -22.58
C GLU A 18 13.40 10.69 -22.70
N GLY A 19 12.34 9.92 -22.44
CA GLY A 19 12.31 8.47 -22.60
C GLY A 19 12.71 7.66 -21.37
N PHE A 20 12.81 8.30 -20.20
CA PHE A 20 13.07 7.60 -18.95
C PHE A 20 11.79 6.92 -18.41
N GLU A 21 11.94 5.75 -17.82
CA GLU A 21 10.92 5.15 -16.95
C GLU A 21 11.08 5.77 -15.56
N VAL A 22 10.08 6.57 -15.17
CA VAL A 22 10.14 7.40 -13.97
C VAL A 22 9.42 6.71 -12.80
N PHE A 23 10.09 6.65 -11.64
CA PHE A 23 9.58 6.14 -10.37
C PHE A 23 9.40 7.31 -9.39
N PRO A 24 8.35 8.11 -9.52
CA PRO A 24 8.19 9.32 -8.73
C PRO A 24 7.78 8.99 -7.29
N TYR A 25 8.63 9.34 -6.33
CA TYR A 25 8.26 9.37 -4.92
C TYR A 25 7.33 10.56 -4.66
N THR A 26 6.19 10.31 -4.05
CA THR A 26 5.15 11.32 -3.85
C THR A 26 4.41 11.14 -2.52
N THR A 27 3.52 12.07 -2.22
CA THR A 27 2.58 11.94 -1.11
C THR A 27 1.44 10.97 -1.47
N ASP A 28 0.61 10.65 -0.49
CA ASP A 28 -0.61 9.84 -0.64
C ASP A 28 -1.81 10.65 -1.18
N ASP A 29 -1.54 11.74 -1.88
CA ASP A 29 -2.55 12.61 -2.50
C ASP A 29 -2.98 12.07 -3.87
N LEU A 30 -4.29 11.78 -4.01
CA LEU A 30 -4.87 11.24 -5.23
C LEU A 30 -4.74 12.19 -6.43
N VAL A 31 -4.80 13.52 -6.20
CA VAL A 31 -4.69 14.51 -7.29
C VAL A 31 -3.26 14.55 -7.81
N VAL A 32 -2.28 14.46 -6.93
CA VAL A 32 -0.86 14.38 -7.33
C VAL A 32 -0.58 13.08 -8.08
N ALA A 33 -1.08 11.94 -7.58
CA ALA A 33 -0.98 10.66 -8.27
C ALA A 33 -1.59 10.73 -9.69
N LYS A 34 -2.76 11.37 -9.83
CA LYS A 34 -3.38 11.57 -11.13
C LYS A 34 -2.52 12.43 -12.06
N ARG A 35 -1.94 13.52 -11.59
CA ARG A 35 -1.06 14.37 -12.40
C ARG A 35 0.18 13.62 -12.88
N LEU A 36 0.75 12.76 -12.03
CA LEU A 36 1.89 11.91 -12.41
C LEU A 36 1.49 10.88 -13.49
N ALA A 37 0.32 10.28 -13.37
CA ALA A 37 -0.22 9.40 -14.41
C ALA A 37 -0.48 10.16 -15.74
N ASP A 38 -1.07 11.35 -15.66
CA ASP A 38 -1.39 12.19 -16.83
C ASP A 38 -0.13 12.60 -17.62
N VAL A 39 1.02 12.80 -16.96
CA VAL A 39 2.30 13.09 -17.64
C VAL A 39 3.02 11.84 -18.13
N GLY A 40 2.45 10.64 -17.94
CA GLY A 40 2.92 9.40 -18.54
C GLY A 40 3.72 8.49 -17.60
N CYS A 41 3.73 8.72 -16.29
CA CYS A 41 4.31 7.78 -15.33
C CYS A 41 3.49 6.50 -15.29
N LYS A 42 4.16 5.35 -15.46
CA LYS A 42 3.56 4.02 -15.37
C LYS A 42 3.69 3.41 -13.99
N ILE A 43 4.57 3.96 -13.20
CA ILE A 43 4.86 3.57 -11.82
C ILE A 43 4.65 4.81 -10.95
N ILE A 44 4.03 4.66 -9.79
CA ILE A 44 3.88 5.75 -8.81
C ILE A 44 4.23 5.19 -7.43
N MET A 45 5.01 5.96 -6.65
CA MET A 45 5.47 5.56 -5.34
C MET A 45 4.92 6.50 -4.25
N PRO A 46 3.65 6.35 -3.85
CA PRO A 46 3.12 7.13 -2.74
C PRO A 46 3.72 6.66 -1.41
N TRP A 47 3.93 7.58 -0.49
CA TRP A 47 4.44 7.24 0.83
C TRP A 47 3.39 6.56 1.72
N GLY A 48 3.85 5.71 2.65
CA GLY A 48 3.04 5.27 3.79
C GLY A 48 3.01 6.34 4.88
N SER A 49 4.18 6.94 5.14
CA SER A 49 4.41 8.08 6.02
C SER A 49 5.79 8.68 5.75
N MET A 50 6.19 9.70 6.51
CA MET A 50 7.47 10.40 6.30
C MET A 50 8.66 9.45 6.35
N ILE A 51 9.65 9.69 5.48
CA ILE A 51 10.90 8.92 5.42
C ILE A 51 11.52 8.77 6.81
N GLY A 52 11.88 7.54 7.17
CA GLY A 52 12.55 7.23 8.43
C GLY A 52 11.66 7.25 9.67
N SER A 53 10.35 7.53 9.53
CA SER A 53 9.44 7.61 10.69
C SER A 53 9.04 6.25 11.26
N GLY A 54 9.02 5.21 10.45
CA GLY A 54 8.57 3.88 10.85
C GLY A 54 7.10 3.77 11.27
N LYS A 55 6.29 4.82 10.98
CA LYS A 55 4.90 4.92 11.43
C LYS A 55 3.91 4.05 10.63
N GLY A 56 4.35 3.51 9.50
CA GLY A 56 3.52 2.68 8.62
C GLY A 56 2.61 3.49 7.72
N LEU A 57 1.48 2.92 7.36
CA LEU A 57 0.50 3.55 6.49
C LEU A 57 -0.41 4.45 7.34
N MET A 58 -0.16 5.75 7.32
CA MET A 58 -0.92 6.72 8.13
C MET A 58 -2.33 6.96 7.56
N ASN A 59 -2.48 6.89 6.24
CA ASN A 59 -3.74 7.12 5.54
C ASN A 59 -4.03 5.95 4.57
N PRO A 60 -4.39 4.77 5.07
CA PRO A 60 -4.66 3.61 4.21
C PRO A 60 -5.82 3.84 3.25
N ASP A 61 -6.80 4.66 3.61
CA ASP A 61 -7.93 5.00 2.73
C ASP A 61 -7.50 5.80 1.50
N ASN A 62 -6.54 6.73 1.66
CA ASN A 62 -5.98 7.47 0.52
C ASN A 62 -5.21 6.53 -0.40
N LEU A 63 -4.41 5.63 0.16
CA LEU A 63 -3.68 4.62 -0.61
C LEU A 63 -4.63 3.67 -1.34
N LEU A 64 -5.72 3.25 -0.70
CA LEU A 64 -6.76 2.45 -1.34
C LEU A 64 -7.47 3.21 -2.47
N ALA A 65 -7.73 4.51 -2.28
CA ALA A 65 -8.32 5.36 -3.32
C ALA A 65 -7.40 5.45 -4.56
N ILE A 66 -6.10 5.64 -4.36
CA ILE A 66 -5.10 5.64 -5.44
C ILE A 66 -5.12 4.28 -6.17
N ARG A 67 -5.09 3.14 -5.45
CA ARG A 67 -5.14 1.80 -6.08
C ARG A 67 -6.41 1.60 -6.90
N LYS A 68 -7.56 2.01 -6.37
CA LYS A 68 -8.84 1.88 -7.08
C LYS A 68 -8.92 2.76 -8.33
N GLN A 69 -8.34 3.96 -8.27
CA GLN A 69 -8.32 4.89 -9.41
C GLN A 69 -7.40 4.42 -10.54
N PHE A 70 -6.31 3.74 -10.19
CA PHE A 70 -5.26 3.33 -11.14
C PHE A 70 -5.00 1.81 -11.06
N PRO A 71 -5.97 0.98 -11.48
CA PRO A 71 -5.84 -0.48 -11.39
C PRO A 71 -4.69 -1.05 -12.24
N ASP A 72 -4.34 -0.38 -13.32
CA ASP A 72 -3.35 -0.84 -14.30
C ASP A 72 -1.94 -0.26 -14.08
N LEU A 73 -1.78 0.73 -13.19
CA LEU A 73 -0.47 1.28 -12.87
C LEU A 73 0.24 0.40 -11.84
N GLN A 74 1.56 0.35 -11.93
CA GLN A 74 2.37 -0.20 -10.86
C GLN A 74 2.45 0.77 -9.69
N LEU A 75 2.04 0.33 -8.52
CA LEU A 75 2.02 1.14 -7.31
C LEU A 75 2.91 0.51 -6.23
N VAL A 76 3.86 1.29 -5.74
CA VAL A 76 4.81 0.86 -4.70
C VAL A 76 4.69 1.80 -3.51
N VAL A 77 4.39 1.28 -2.32
CA VAL A 77 4.43 2.12 -1.11
C VAL A 77 5.88 2.35 -0.74
N ASP A 78 6.30 3.62 -0.77
CA ASP A 78 7.65 4.04 -0.40
C ASP A 78 7.62 4.88 0.87
N ALA A 79 8.59 4.64 1.75
CA ALA A 79 8.80 5.37 3.00
C ALA A 79 7.79 5.10 4.13
N GLY A 80 8.27 5.27 5.34
CA GLY A 80 7.49 5.13 6.56
C GLY A 80 7.25 3.69 7.01
N ILE A 81 7.63 2.70 6.22
CA ILE A 81 7.52 1.29 6.58
C ILE A 81 8.49 0.98 7.71
N GLY A 82 7.98 0.57 8.87
CA GLY A 82 8.79 0.34 10.08
C GLY A 82 8.75 -1.09 10.63
N LYS A 83 7.82 -1.91 10.18
CA LYS A 83 7.66 -3.33 10.62
C LYS A 83 7.01 -4.16 9.51
N PRO A 84 7.20 -5.49 9.54
CA PRO A 84 6.64 -6.41 8.55
C PRO A 84 5.13 -6.27 8.35
N SER A 85 4.36 -6.05 9.41
CA SER A 85 2.91 -5.84 9.31
C SER A 85 2.50 -4.64 8.44
N HIS A 86 3.33 -3.60 8.35
CA HIS A 86 3.06 -2.46 7.46
C HIS A 86 3.22 -2.86 5.98
N ALA A 87 4.19 -3.73 5.68
CA ALA A 87 4.37 -4.25 4.34
C ALA A 87 3.21 -5.18 3.94
N ALA A 88 2.79 -6.09 4.85
CA ALA A 88 1.62 -6.93 4.63
C ALA A 88 0.37 -6.08 4.34
N GLN A 89 0.11 -5.05 5.14
CA GLN A 89 -1.01 -4.13 4.95
C GLN A 89 -0.97 -3.44 3.57
N ALA A 90 0.20 -2.97 3.11
CA ALA A 90 0.34 -2.38 1.78
C ALA A 90 -0.02 -3.37 0.67
N MET A 91 0.45 -4.61 0.79
CA MET A 91 0.14 -5.68 -0.18
C MET A 91 -1.34 -6.08 -0.16
N GLU A 92 -1.97 -6.12 1.03
CA GLU A 92 -3.41 -6.39 1.19
C GLU A 92 -4.29 -5.30 0.58
N LEU A 93 -3.80 -4.05 0.50
CA LEU A 93 -4.46 -2.97 -0.25
C LEU A 93 -4.34 -3.13 -1.78
N GLY A 94 -3.58 -4.12 -2.27
CA GLY A 94 -3.37 -4.40 -3.69
C GLY A 94 -2.21 -3.66 -4.32
N TYR A 95 -1.29 -3.12 -3.53
CA TYR A 95 -0.06 -2.52 -4.04
C TYR A 95 0.86 -3.60 -4.62
N ASP A 96 1.66 -3.22 -5.62
CA ASP A 96 2.54 -4.15 -6.34
C ASP A 96 3.86 -4.39 -5.62
N GLY A 97 4.20 -3.52 -4.67
CA GLY A 97 5.40 -3.67 -3.86
C GLY A 97 5.51 -2.65 -2.75
N VAL A 98 6.55 -2.80 -1.95
CA VAL A 98 6.97 -1.83 -0.93
C VAL A 98 8.46 -1.55 -1.10
N LEU A 99 8.86 -0.30 -0.89
CA LEU A 99 10.26 0.11 -0.84
C LEU A 99 10.59 0.54 0.59
N LEU A 100 11.60 -0.07 1.17
CA LEU A 100 12.01 0.19 2.54
C LEU A 100 13.52 0.00 2.73
N ASN A 101 14.08 0.70 3.69
CA ASN A 101 15.50 0.61 4.03
C ASN A 101 15.70 0.59 5.56
N SER A 102 15.38 1.70 6.22
CA SER A 102 15.70 1.94 7.63
C SER A 102 15.18 0.86 8.57
N ALA A 103 14.02 0.29 8.29
CA ALA A 103 13.43 -0.76 9.11
C ALA A 103 14.29 -2.03 9.17
N ILE A 104 15.04 -2.34 8.11
CA ILE A 104 15.98 -3.45 8.07
C ILE A 104 17.33 -3.02 8.62
N ALA A 105 17.86 -1.90 8.12
CA ALA A 105 19.21 -1.44 8.47
C ALA A 105 19.40 -1.15 9.96
N LEU A 106 18.35 -0.68 10.65
CA LEU A 106 18.35 -0.34 12.07
C LEU A 106 17.85 -1.48 12.98
N ALA A 107 17.50 -2.63 12.42
CA ALA A 107 17.09 -3.79 13.22
C ALA A 107 18.28 -4.36 14.00
N GLN A 108 18.03 -4.98 15.15
CA GLN A 108 19.06 -5.70 15.91
C GLN A 108 19.63 -6.89 15.12
N ASP A 109 18.81 -7.54 14.30
CA ASP A 109 19.18 -8.60 13.38
C ASP A 109 18.62 -8.26 12.00
N PRO A 110 19.39 -7.55 11.15
CA PRO A 110 18.94 -7.11 9.83
C PRO A 110 18.59 -8.27 8.89
N VAL A 111 19.31 -9.39 8.97
CA VAL A 111 19.05 -10.56 8.10
C VAL A 111 17.70 -11.19 8.44
N LYS A 112 17.44 -11.41 9.72
CA LYS A 112 16.15 -11.93 10.18
C LYS A 112 15.01 -10.95 9.89
N MET A 113 15.25 -9.65 10.01
CA MET A 113 14.27 -8.63 9.68
C MET A 113 13.95 -8.61 8.19
N ALA A 114 14.95 -8.77 7.32
CA ALA A 114 14.75 -8.89 5.88
C ALA A 114 13.87 -10.10 5.52
N ASP A 115 14.14 -11.25 6.14
CA ASP A 115 13.28 -12.45 5.97
C ASP A 115 11.84 -12.21 6.46
N ALA A 116 11.67 -11.53 7.58
CA ALA A 116 10.35 -11.19 8.10
C ALA A 116 9.57 -10.28 7.13
N PHE A 117 10.24 -9.31 6.51
CA PHE A 117 9.62 -8.47 5.48
C PHE A 117 9.29 -9.25 4.22
N ARG A 118 10.15 -10.14 3.75
CA ARG A 118 9.87 -11.02 2.61
C ARG A 118 8.58 -11.82 2.84
N LEU A 119 8.50 -12.51 3.99
CA LEU A 119 7.31 -13.28 4.35
C LEU A 119 6.04 -12.42 4.47
N ALA A 120 6.16 -11.21 4.99
CA ALA A 120 5.04 -10.28 5.11
C ALA A 120 4.51 -9.81 3.74
N VAL A 121 5.40 -9.53 2.80
CA VAL A 121 5.04 -9.16 1.42
C VAL A 121 4.33 -10.33 0.74
N GLU A 122 4.86 -11.53 0.84
CA GLU A 122 4.24 -12.75 0.29
C GLU A 122 2.85 -13.00 0.90
N ALA A 123 2.75 -12.94 2.23
CA ALA A 123 1.48 -13.15 2.94
C ALA A 123 0.42 -12.11 2.56
N GLY A 124 0.79 -10.83 2.51
CA GLY A 124 -0.12 -9.75 2.12
C GLY A 124 -0.61 -9.89 0.68
N ARG A 125 0.30 -10.28 -0.25
CA ARG A 125 -0.07 -10.55 -1.65
C ARG A 125 -1.05 -11.71 -1.76
N LEU A 126 -0.78 -12.82 -1.11
CA LEU A 126 -1.68 -13.98 -1.08
C LEU A 126 -3.03 -13.63 -0.47
N GLY A 127 -3.05 -12.82 0.60
CA GLY A 127 -4.28 -12.33 1.22
C GLY A 127 -5.12 -11.51 0.26
N TYR A 128 -4.50 -10.57 -0.47
CA TYR A 128 -5.16 -9.77 -1.49
C TYR A 128 -5.75 -10.63 -2.61
N GLU A 129 -4.99 -11.56 -3.16
CA GLU A 129 -5.40 -12.45 -4.26
C GLU A 129 -6.51 -13.43 -3.82
N ALA A 130 -6.48 -13.90 -2.58
CA ALA A 130 -7.51 -14.75 -2.00
C ALA A 130 -8.83 -14.00 -1.73
N GLY A 131 -8.77 -12.67 -1.62
CA GLY A 131 -9.90 -11.82 -1.27
C GLY A 131 -10.09 -11.71 0.25
N VAL A 132 -9.65 -10.59 0.80
CA VAL A 132 -9.81 -10.28 2.23
C VAL A 132 -11.29 -10.16 2.58
N MET A 133 -11.70 -10.73 3.70
CA MET A 133 -13.07 -10.61 4.21
C MET A 133 -13.41 -9.13 4.46
N LYS A 134 -14.59 -8.71 4.01
CA LYS A 134 -15.09 -7.35 4.28
C LYS A 134 -15.35 -7.15 5.77
N GLU A 135 -14.94 -6.01 6.28
CA GLU A 135 -15.33 -5.58 7.63
C GLU A 135 -16.84 -5.40 7.73
N ARG A 136 -17.40 -5.68 8.90
CA ARG A 136 -18.81 -5.55 9.22
C ARG A 136 -18.98 -4.74 10.49
N GLU A 137 -19.99 -3.90 10.56
CA GLU A 137 -20.31 -3.13 11.77
C GLU A 137 -20.76 -4.04 12.93
N PHE A 138 -21.45 -5.15 12.60
CA PHE A 138 -21.98 -6.05 13.59
C PHE A 138 -21.46 -7.47 13.39
N ALA A 139 -21.38 -8.20 14.50
CA ALA A 139 -21.03 -9.61 14.48
C ALA A 139 -22.04 -10.41 13.64
N SER A 140 -21.53 -11.32 12.81
CA SER A 140 -22.34 -12.26 12.04
C SER A 140 -21.84 -13.67 12.34
N PRO A 141 -22.74 -14.61 12.69
CA PRO A 141 -22.33 -15.98 12.98
C PRO A 141 -21.68 -16.62 11.75
N SER A 142 -20.52 -17.24 11.95
CA SER A 142 -19.79 -18.01 10.93
C SER A 142 -20.16 -19.49 10.96
N THR A 143 -20.82 -19.93 12.04
CA THR A 143 -21.29 -21.31 12.19
C THR A 143 -22.62 -21.50 11.47
N PRO A 144 -22.83 -22.62 10.73
CA PRO A 144 -24.12 -22.91 10.11
C PRO A 144 -25.24 -22.89 11.13
N THR A 145 -26.35 -22.23 10.82
CA THR A 145 -27.55 -22.16 11.67
C THR A 145 -28.49 -23.36 11.50
N VAL A 146 -28.03 -24.40 10.81
CA VAL A 146 -28.78 -25.63 10.61
C VAL A 146 -29.02 -26.31 11.99
N GLY A 147 -30.29 -26.48 12.35
CA GLY A 147 -30.68 -27.05 13.65
C GLY A 147 -30.94 -26.00 14.74
N THR A 148 -30.82 -24.72 14.47
CA THR A 148 -31.29 -23.69 15.41
C THR A 148 -32.82 -23.61 15.37
N PRO A 149 -33.50 -23.50 16.55
CA PRO A 149 -34.93 -23.29 16.58
C PRO A 149 -35.35 -22.05 15.79
N PHE A 150 -36.53 -22.04 15.17
CA PHE A 150 -37.00 -20.97 14.29
C PHE A 150 -37.07 -19.58 14.96
N TRP A 151 -37.20 -19.54 16.29
CA TRP A 151 -37.15 -18.28 17.07
C TRP A 151 -35.75 -17.68 17.25
N HIS A 152 -34.70 -18.36 16.80
CA HIS A 152 -33.35 -17.86 16.74
C HIS A 152 -32.94 -17.36 15.32
N GLN A 153 -33.87 -17.28 14.38
CA GLN A 153 -33.65 -16.66 13.10
C GLN A 153 -33.72 -15.13 13.31
N PHE A 154 -32.56 -14.51 13.38
CA PHE A 154 -32.46 -13.04 13.43
C PHE A 154 -32.84 -12.48 12.07
N ASN A 155 -33.79 -11.56 12.08
CA ASN A 155 -34.18 -10.75 10.92
C ASN A 155 -33.04 -9.79 10.55
#